data_10078f3149568b71b516e79d428f8abb
#
_entry.id   10078f3149568b71b516e79d428f8abb
#
_cell.length_a   1.000
_cell.length_b   1.000
_cell.length_c   1.000
_cell.angle_alpha   90.00
_cell.angle_beta   90.00
_cell.angle_gamma   90.00
#
_symmetry.space_group_name_H-M   'P 1'
#
loop_
_entity.id
_entity.type
_entity.pdbx_description
1 polymer ?
#
loop_
_entity_poly.entity_id
_entity_poly.type
_entity_poly.pdbx_seq_one_letter_code
_entity_poly.pdbx_strand_id
1 'polypeptide(L)'
;MRFDRISVGIVCSAAAVAVNLIPIMIKNKAALSGGMFWFYKQTFIEVGGFDETLISLEDMDFASRLNALGKRYKKKFGSLRYSYIVTSSRKFDEFGDFYLIKNRKMTKRIFTGRDREAADKFYYDVR
;
A
#
# COMPACT_ATOMS: atom_id res chain seq x y z
N MET A 1 -3.09 -8.38 -7.02
CA MET A 1 -3.68 -8.75 -5.72
C MET A 1 -5.10 -9.23 -5.96
N ARG A 2 -5.51 -10.30 -5.30
CA ARG A 2 -6.90 -10.80 -5.30
C ARG A 2 -7.32 -11.03 -3.85
N PHE A 3 -8.59 -10.80 -3.54
CA PHE A 3 -9.17 -11.17 -2.25
C PHE A 3 -9.68 -12.60 -2.30
N ASP A 4 -9.66 -13.30 -1.16
CA ASP A 4 -10.25 -14.64 -1.01
C ASP A 4 -11.78 -14.61 -1.11
N ARG A 5 -12.40 -13.47 -0.76
CA ARG A 5 -13.81 -13.17 -0.98
C ARG A 5 -13.95 -11.85 -1.75
N ILE A 6 -14.87 -11.80 -2.70
CA ILE A 6 -15.19 -10.60 -3.47
C ILE A 6 -16.65 -10.22 -3.22
N SER A 7 -16.90 -8.99 -2.83
CA SER A 7 -18.22 -8.38 -2.75
C SER A 7 -18.22 -7.01 -3.41
N VAL A 8 -19.39 -6.48 -3.71
CA VAL A 8 -19.55 -5.13 -4.26
C VAL A 8 -18.91 -4.09 -3.31
N GLY A 9 -19.10 -4.26 -2.01
CA GLY A 9 -18.53 -3.35 -1.01
C GLY A 9 -17.01 -3.37 -0.98
N ILE A 10 -16.37 -4.55 -1.10
CA ILE A 10 -14.91 -4.67 -1.20
C ILE A 10 -14.40 -3.96 -2.46
N VAL A 11 -15.07 -4.15 -3.59
CA VAL A 11 -14.71 -3.49 -4.85
C VAL A 11 -14.83 -1.97 -4.73
N CYS A 12 -15.93 -1.47 -4.18
CA CYS A 12 -16.11 -0.03 -3.95
C CYS A 12 -15.08 0.55 -2.97
N SER A 13 -14.75 -0.17 -1.90
CA SER A 13 -13.73 0.25 -0.93
C SER A 13 -12.34 0.27 -1.57
N ALA A 14 -11.99 -0.73 -2.36
CA ALA A 14 -10.74 -0.76 -3.11
C ALA A 14 -10.66 0.38 -4.14
N ALA A 15 -11.76 0.67 -4.84
CA ALA A 15 -11.84 1.80 -5.76
C ALA A 15 -11.66 3.15 -5.04
N ALA A 16 -12.29 3.33 -3.87
CA ALA A 16 -12.14 4.54 -3.07
C ALA A 16 -10.70 4.74 -2.60
N VAL A 17 -10.01 3.66 -2.18
CA VAL A 17 -8.58 3.70 -1.85
C VAL A 17 -7.77 4.07 -3.08
N ALA A 18 -8.03 3.43 -4.22
CA ALA A 18 -7.32 3.71 -5.47
C ALA A 18 -7.44 5.19 -5.88
N VAL A 19 -8.64 5.77 -5.78
CA VAL A 19 -8.86 7.20 -6.08
C VAL A 19 -8.03 8.11 -5.18
N ASN A 20 -7.91 7.80 -3.88
CA ASN A 20 -7.07 8.56 -2.96
C ASN A 20 -5.56 8.43 -3.26
N LEU A 21 -5.17 7.35 -3.95
CA LEU A 21 -3.79 7.12 -4.37
C LEU A 21 -3.44 7.76 -5.72
N ILE A 22 -4.42 8.26 -6.49
CA ILE A 22 -4.18 8.88 -7.81
C ILE A 22 -3.06 9.92 -7.78
N PRO A 23 -3.01 10.89 -6.83
CA PRO A 23 -1.94 11.89 -6.80
C PRO A 23 -0.55 11.26 -6.64
N ILE A 24 -0.46 10.18 -5.86
CA ILE A 24 0.79 9.43 -5.64
C ILE A 24 1.15 8.66 -6.91
N MET A 25 0.15 8.05 -7.56
CA MET A 25 0.33 7.32 -8.82
C MET A 25 0.85 8.20 -9.95
N ILE A 26 0.35 9.42 -10.05
CA ILE A 26 0.81 10.40 -11.05
C ILE A 26 2.27 10.75 -10.82
N LYS A 27 2.66 10.96 -9.55
CA LYS A 27 4.05 11.25 -9.19
C LYS A 27 4.96 10.05 -9.32
N ASN A 28 4.49 8.86 -8.95
CA ASN A 28 5.33 7.67 -8.91
C ASN A 28 4.53 6.36 -9.00
N LYS A 29 4.50 5.76 -10.18
CA LYS A 29 3.80 4.48 -10.43
C LYS A 29 4.33 3.32 -9.59
N ALA A 30 5.59 3.37 -9.16
CA ALA A 30 6.20 2.32 -8.34
C ALA A 30 5.60 2.26 -6.93
N ALA A 31 5.08 3.37 -6.40
CA ALA A 31 4.45 3.42 -5.08
C ALA A 31 3.21 2.54 -4.91
N LEU A 32 2.72 1.93 -5.99
CA LEU A 32 1.51 1.07 -5.96
C LEU A 32 1.81 -0.41 -5.92
N SER A 33 3.02 -0.82 -5.64
CA SER A 33 3.40 -2.24 -5.72
C SER A 33 2.77 -3.13 -4.66
N GLY A 34 2.03 -2.57 -3.70
CA GLY A 34 1.21 -3.33 -2.76
C GLY A 34 1.99 -4.19 -1.75
N GLY A 35 3.13 -3.70 -1.30
CA GLY A 35 3.87 -4.33 -0.21
C GLY A 35 4.67 -5.59 -0.59
N MET A 36 4.82 -5.89 -1.88
CA MET A 36 5.62 -7.02 -2.32
C MET A 36 6.65 -6.60 -3.36
N PHE A 37 7.93 -6.67 -2.98
CA PHE A 37 9.05 -6.22 -3.79
C PHE A 37 10.11 -7.30 -3.92
N TRP A 38 10.74 -7.37 -5.09
CA TRP A 38 11.98 -8.10 -5.29
C TRP A 38 13.06 -7.15 -5.78
N PHE A 39 14.16 -7.15 -5.06
CA PHE A 39 15.33 -6.33 -5.37
C PHE A 39 16.59 -6.99 -4.79
N TYR A 40 17.74 -6.57 -5.25
CA TYR A 40 19.00 -7.03 -4.68
C TYR A 40 19.24 -6.42 -3.30
N LYS A 41 19.81 -7.20 -2.37
CA LYS A 41 20.16 -6.72 -1.01
C LYS A 41 20.97 -5.42 -1.05
N GLN A 42 21.93 -5.32 -1.99
CA GLN A 42 22.74 -4.12 -2.15
C GLN A 42 21.89 -2.88 -2.47
N THR A 43 20.87 -3.04 -3.30
CA THR A 43 19.93 -1.96 -3.64
C THR A 43 19.13 -1.50 -2.42
N PHE A 44 18.73 -2.43 -1.54
CA PHE A 44 18.06 -2.09 -0.28
C PHE A 44 18.94 -1.22 0.61
N ILE A 45 20.20 -1.62 0.77
CA ILE A 45 21.18 -0.87 1.58
C ILE A 45 21.41 0.53 0.98
N GLU A 46 21.57 0.62 -0.35
CA GLU A 46 21.82 1.88 -1.04
C GLU A 46 20.65 2.86 -0.95
N VAL A 47 19.41 2.35 -0.97
CA VAL A 47 18.20 3.17 -0.77
C VAL A 47 18.02 3.60 0.69
N GLY A 48 18.72 2.95 1.64
CA GLY A 48 18.62 3.23 3.07
C GLY A 48 17.50 2.48 3.78
N GLY A 49 17.00 1.36 3.22
CA GLY A 49 15.97 0.54 3.84
C GLY A 49 14.60 1.19 3.92
N PHE A 50 13.74 0.68 4.80
CA PHE A 50 12.46 1.30 5.12
C PHE A 50 12.65 2.48 6.08
N ASP A 51 11.79 3.49 5.97
CA ASP A 51 11.73 4.60 6.93
C ASP A 51 10.97 4.15 8.18
N GLU A 52 11.69 3.89 9.26
CA GLU A 52 11.14 3.42 10.53
C GLU A 52 10.30 4.49 11.26
N THR A 53 10.32 5.75 10.81
CA THR A 53 9.47 6.80 11.36
C THR A 53 8.04 6.73 10.82
N LEU A 54 7.84 6.01 9.72
CA LEU A 54 6.53 5.75 9.13
C LEU A 54 5.89 4.54 9.82
N ILE A 55 4.64 4.68 10.20
CA ILE A 55 3.84 3.63 10.84
C ILE A 55 3.00 2.88 9.80
N SER A 56 2.69 3.54 8.72
CA SER A 56 2.03 2.99 7.53
C SER A 56 2.55 3.67 6.27
N LEU A 57 2.36 3.06 5.11
CA LEU A 57 2.86 3.53 3.81
C LEU A 57 4.40 3.50 3.67
N GLU A 58 5.10 2.80 4.54
CA GLU A 58 6.55 2.58 4.47
C GLU A 58 6.97 1.91 3.16
N ASP A 59 6.11 1.03 2.65
CA ASP A 59 6.28 0.35 1.36
C ASP A 59 6.19 1.33 0.18
N MET A 60 5.27 2.28 0.24
CA MET A 60 5.10 3.29 -0.80
C MET A 60 6.25 4.29 -0.82
N ASP A 61 6.73 4.71 0.35
CA ASP A 61 7.91 5.56 0.49
C ASP A 61 9.14 4.84 -0.07
N PHE A 62 9.38 3.61 0.37
CA PHE A 62 10.49 2.79 -0.10
C PHE A 62 10.45 2.60 -1.63
N ALA A 63 9.29 2.26 -2.19
CA ALA A 63 9.10 2.12 -3.63
C ALA A 63 9.41 3.42 -4.38
N SER A 64 9.07 4.57 -3.79
CA SER A 64 9.36 5.88 -4.38
C SER A 64 10.86 6.15 -4.43
N ARG A 65 11.58 5.88 -3.33
CA ARG A 65 13.05 6.01 -3.27
C ARG A 65 13.75 5.02 -4.19
N LEU A 66 13.28 3.78 -4.22
CA LEU A 66 13.80 2.73 -5.12
C LEU A 66 13.64 3.13 -6.59
N ASN A 67 12.50 3.69 -6.98
CA ASN A 67 12.26 4.15 -8.34
C ASN A 67 13.14 5.36 -8.71
N ALA A 68 13.38 6.28 -7.77
CA ALA A 68 14.30 7.40 -7.96
C ALA A 68 15.75 6.90 -8.21
N LEU A 69 16.20 5.94 -7.41
CA LEU A 69 17.49 5.29 -7.59
C LEU A 69 17.56 4.57 -8.96
N GLY A 70 16.52 3.82 -9.32
CA GLY A 70 16.44 3.13 -10.61
C GLY A 70 16.59 4.08 -11.80
N LYS A 71 15.96 5.27 -11.75
CA LYS A 71 16.12 6.29 -12.80
C LYS A 71 17.57 6.76 -12.94
N ARG A 72 18.29 6.94 -11.82
CA ARG A 72 19.73 7.31 -11.85
C ARG A 72 20.57 6.25 -12.55
N TYR A 73 20.26 4.99 -12.35
CA TYR A 73 20.95 3.85 -13.00
C TYR A 73 20.33 3.43 -14.33
N LYS A 74 19.42 4.21 -14.91
CA LYS A 74 18.68 3.89 -16.14
C LYS A 74 17.95 2.53 -16.08
N LYS A 75 17.57 2.10 -14.88
CA LYS A 75 16.78 0.89 -14.64
C LYS A 75 15.30 1.23 -14.51
N LYS A 76 14.45 0.27 -14.85
CA LYS A 76 13.00 0.44 -14.77
C LYS A 76 12.42 -0.40 -13.65
N PHE A 77 11.43 0.16 -12.97
CA PHE A 77 10.56 -0.59 -12.09
C PHE A 77 9.61 -1.44 -12.94
N GLY A 78 9.58 -2.74 -12.70
CA GLY A 78 8.74 -3.69 -13.42
C GLY A 78 7.67 -4.30 -12.52
N SER A 79 6.57 -4.73 -13.10
CA SER A 79 5.50 -5.45 -12.43
C SER A 79 5.31 -6.81 -13.04
N LEU A 80 5.14 -7.83 -12.22
CA LEU A 80 4.82 -9.19 -12.67
C LEU A 80 3.34 -9.23 -13.12
N ARG A 81 3.11 -9.42 -14.41
CA ARG A 81 1.76 -9.35 -14.99
C ARG A 81 0.96 -10.63 -14.82
N TYR A 82 1.62 -11.77 -14.72
CA TYR A 82 1.01 -13.09 -14.70
C TYR A 82 0.95 -13.74 -13.31
N SER A 83 1.37 -13.00 -12.29
CA SER A 83 1.35 -13.45 -10.90
C SER A 83 0.50 -12.53 -10.04
N TYR A 84 -0.13 -13.08 -9.04
CA TYR A 84 -0.94 -12.32 -8.08
C TYR A 84 -0.78 -12.89 -6.67
N ILE A 85 -1.03 -12.04 -5.69
CA ILE A 85 -1.10 -12.43 -4.30
C ILE A 85 -2.57 -12.54 -3.93
N VAL A 86 -2.92 -13.61 -3.22
CA VAL A 86 -4.21 -13.72 -2.56
C VAL A 86 -4.08 -13.09 -1.18
N THR A 87 -4.95 -12.14 -0.87
CA THR A 87 -5.01 -11.49 0.43
C THR A 87 -6.34 -11.78 1.10
N SER A 88 -6.31 -11.88 2.43
CA SER A 88 -7.51 -12.15 3.23
C SER A 88 -8.48 -10.97 3.20
N SER A 89 -9.76 -11.25 3.08
CA SER A 89 -10.85 -10.28 3.24
C SER A 89 -11.26 -10.06 4.70
N ARG A 90 -10.57 -10.70 5.66
CA ARG A 90 -10.91 -10.69 7.10
C ARG A 90 -11.26 -9.31 7.66
N LYS A 91 -10.54 -8.25 7.25
CA LYS A 91 -10.82 -6.89 7.68
C LYS A 91 -12.20 -6.39 7.23
N PHE A 92 -12.64 -6.82 6.05
CA PHE A 92 -13.97 -6.49 5.56
C PHE A 92 -15.06 -7.32 6.25
N ASP A 93 -14.72 -8.53 6.72
CA ASP A 93 -15.65 -9.36 7.49
C ASP A 93 -15.93 -8.73 8.87
N GLU A 94 -14.93 -8.13 9.49
CA GLU A 94 -15.06 -7.50 10.81
C GLU A 94 -15.60 -6.07 10.74
N PHE A 95 -15.01 -5.22 9.89
CA PHE A 95 -15.40 -3.80 9.83
C PHE A 95 -16.55 -3.52 8.85
N GLY A 96 -16.92 -4.51 8.04
CA GLY A 96 -17.88 -4.37 6.95
C GLY A 96 -17.25 -3.84 5.66
N ASP A 97 -17.82 -4.28 4.55
CA ASP A 97 -17.30 -4.07 3.19
C ASP A 97 -17.13 -2.58 2.82
N PHE A 98 -17.96 -1.70 3.38
CA PHE A 98 -17.96 -0.26 3.08
C PHE A 98 -17.23 0.59 4.14
N TYR A 99 -16.50 -0.04 5.07
CA TYR A 99 -15.87 0.65 6.19
C TYR A 99 -14.99 1.84 5.77
N LEU A 100 -14.10 1.63 4.82
CA LEU A 100 -13.18 2.67 4.35
C LEU A 100 -13.89 3.86 3.68
N ILE A 101 -15.04 3.61 3.05
CA ILE A 101 -15.85 4.67 2.44
C ILE A 101 -16.60 5.45 3.50
N LYS A 102 -17.24 4.74 4.45
CA LYS A 102 -18.02 5.36 5.55
C LYS A 102 -17.13 6.14 6.51
N ASN A 103 -15.90 5.66 6.76
CA ASN A 103 -14.97 6.24 7.71
C ASN A 103 -13.86 7.06 7.03
N ARG A 104 -14.25 8.03 6.18
CA ARG A 104 -13.32 8.84 5.38
C ARG A 104 -12.24 9.55 6.23
N LYS A 105 -12.59 10.01 7.45
CA LYS A 105 -11.63 10.64 8.36
C LYS A 105 -10.55 9.64 8.79
N MET A 106 -10.95 8.43 9.19
CA MET A 106 -10.05 7.35 9.56
C MET A 106 -9.16 6.94 8.39
N THR A 107 -9.74 6.76 7.22
CA THR A 107 -9.00 6.44 6.00
C THR A 107 -7.93 7.49 5.69
N LYS A 108 -8.27 8.79 5.79
CA LYS A 108 -7.28 9.86 5.62
C LYS A 108 -6.17 9.78 6.66
N ARG A 109 -6.48 9.55 7.94
CA ARG A 109 -5.49 9.41 9.02
C ARG A 109 -4.50 8.27 8.72
N ILE A 110 -4.99 7.11 8.28
CA ILE A 110 -4.14 5.97 7.86
C ILE A 110 -3.19 6.40 6.73
N PHE A 111 -3.69 7.15 5.73
CA PHE A 111 -2.91 7.61 4.59
C PHE A 111 -1.96 8.79 4.89
N THR A 112 -1.90 9.29 6.14
CA THR A 112 -0.81 10.21 6.55
C THR A 112 0.52 9.49 6.79
N GLY A 113 0.47 8.17 7.02
CA GLY A 113 1.64 7.35 7.32
C GLY A 113 2.21 7.52 8.73
N ARG A 114 1.67 8.43 9.56
CA ARG A 114 2.22 8.80 10.88
C ARG A 114 1.25 8.65 12.05
N ASP A 115 0.04 8.25 11.79
CA ASP A 115 -1.01 8.12 12.81
C ASP A 115 -1.06 6.68 13.34
N ARG A 116 -0.37 6.44 14.47
CA ARG A 116 -0.27 5.11 15.10
C ARG A 116 -1.64 4.59 15.53
N GLU A 117 -2.45 5.41 16.17
CA GLU A 117 -3.78 5.00 16.64
C GLU A 117 -4.68 4.52 15.49
N ALA A 118 -4.69 5.28 14.37
CA ALA A 118 -5.45 4.90 13.20
C ALA A 118 -4.90 3.63 12.53
N ALA A 119 -3.58 3.47 12.47
CA ALA A 119 -2.93 2.29 11.91
C ALA A 119 -3.17 1.06 12.79
N ASP A 120 -2.98 1.15 14.09
CA ASP A 120 -3.18 0.05 15.03
C ASP A 120 -4.62 -0.45 14.99
N LYS A 121 -5.60 0.46 15.06
CA LYS A 121 -7.01 0.11 14.95
C LYS A 121 -7.36 -0.63 13.66
N PHE A 122 -6.80 -0.24 12.54
CA PHE A 122 -7.12 -0.84 11.25
C PHE A 122 -6.30 -2.09 10.93
N TYR A 123 -5.03 -2.13 11.35
CA TYR A 123 -4.12 -3.21 10.96
C TYR A 123 -3.95 -4.29 12.02
N TYR A 124 -4.05 -3.95 13.31
CA TYR A 124 -3.66 -4.83 14.41
C TYR A 124 -4.79 -5.24 15.33
N ASP A 125 -5.82 -4.43 15.54
CA ASP A 125 -6.96 -4.76 16.43
C ASP A 125 -7.87 -5.88 15.87
N VAL A 126 -7.55 -6.44 14.74
CA VAL A 126 -8.29 -7.51 14.04
C VAL A 126 -7.67 -8.90 14.29
N ARG A 127 -7.03 -9.09 15.43
CA ARG A 127 -6.42 -10.38 15.76
C ARG A 127 -7.30 -11.23 16.65
#